data_b9ccf612ac5a49c513e2b5f97a643ce2
#
_entry.id   b9ccf612ac5a49c513e2b5f97a643ce2
#
_cell.length_a   1.000
_cell.length_b   1.000
_cell.length_c   1.000
_cell.angle_alpha   90.00
_cell.angle_beta   90.00
_cell.angle_gamma   90.00
#
_symmetry.space_group_name_H-M   'P 1'
#
loop_
_entity.id
_entity.type
_entity.pdbx_description
1 polymer ?
#
loop_
_entity_poly.entity_id
_entity_poly.type
_entity_poly.pdbx_seq_one_letter_code
_entity_poly.pdbx_strand_id
1 'polypeptide(L)'
;KKIFIKTFGCQMNEYDSNRILDTVKKIGYDKTSIYEEANCYVLNTCHIRDKAKEKVYHEIGRVKKIFRSKKKPLVIVAGCVAQAENEEMLKREPYIDLVIGPQSYHEINNKILNCINKKEKSETIEFEANVKFDYLSKIKNEMSDVSSFLTIQEGCDKFCHFCVVPY
;
A
#
# COMPACT_ATOMS: atom_id res chain seq x y z
N LYS A 1 13.83 -11.40 1.36
CA LYS A 1 13.31 -10.80 0.10
C LYS A 1 13.38 -9.29 0.20
N LYS A 2 13.48 -8.57 -0.94
CA LYS A 2 13.56 -7.11 -0.98
C LYS A 2 12.21 -6.48 -1.32
N ILE A 3 11.80 -5.47 -0.55
CA ILE A 3 10.61 -4.66 -0.83
C ILE A 3 11.02 -3.21 -1.07
N PHE A 4 10.50 -2.65 -2.15
CA PHE A 4 10.60 -1.22 -2.45
C PHE A 4 9.23 -0.58 -2.29
N ILE A 5 9.16 0.50 -1.51
CA ILE A 5 7.92 1.26 -1.34
C ILE A 5 8.10 2.66 -1.89
N LYS A 6 7.25 3.02 -2.84
CA LYS A 6 7.15 4.37 -3.35
C LYS A 6 5.91 5.04 -2.77
N THR A 7 6.13 6.03 -1.93
CA THR A 7 5.07 6.78 -1.27
C THR A 7 4.71 8.01 -2.09
N PHE A 8 3.43 8.19 -2.34
CA PHE A 8 2.85 9.39 -2.93
C PHE A 8 1.88 10.00 -1.94
N GLY A 9 1.93 11.29 -1.72
CA GLY A 9 0.89 12.00 -0.98
C GLY A 9 1.37 12.76 0.24
N CYS A 10 0.75 12.53 1.38
CA CYS A 10 0.93 13.27 2.61
C CYS A 10 1.69 12.45 3.68
N GLN A 11 1.87 13.04 4.85
CA GLN A 11 2.52 12.41 5.99
C GLN A 11 1.82 11.12 6.45
N MET A 12 0.49 11.03 6.30
CA MET A 12 -0.25 9.80 6.58
C MET A 12 0.22 8.64 5.71
N ASN A 13 0.50 8.89 4.43
CA ASN A 13 1.02 7.83 3.56
C ASN A 13 2.45 7.42 3.94
N GLU A 14 3.26 8.30 4.51
CA GLU A 14 4.58 7.94 5.04
C GLU A 14 4.44 7.05 6.27
N TYR A 15 3.54 7.40 7.18
CA TYR A 15 3.20 6.55 8.32
C TYR A 15 2.73 5.17 7.86
N ASP A 16 1.78 5.11 6.93
CA ASP A 16 1.27 3.86 6.37
C ASP A 16 2.37 3.02 5.72
N SER A 17 3.29 3.66 4.99
CA SER A 17 4.42 2.97 4.36
C SER A 17 5.34 2.33 5.40
N ASN A 18 5.59 3.00 6.52
CA ASN A 18 6.36 2.44 7.62
C ASN A 18 5.62 1.26 8.26
N ARG A 19 4.30 1.37 8.47
CA ARG A 19 3.47 0.27 8.99
C ARG A 19 3.43 -0.94 8.07
N ILE A 20 3.34 -0.71 6.76
CA ILE A 20 3.46 -1.80 5.78
C ILE A 20 4.82 -2.49 5.93
N LEU A 21 5.91 -1.72 6.02
CA LEU A 21 7.26 -2.28 6.20
C LEU A 21 7.38 -3.13 7.46
N ASP A 22 6.94 -2.61 8.62
CA ASP A 22 6.99 -3.33 9.89
C ASP A 22 6.17 -4.63 9.83
N THR A 23 5.05 -4.61 9.11
CA THR A 23 4.18 -5.78 8.96
C THR A 23 4.82 -6.84 8.06
N VAL A 24 5.38 -6.46 6.91
CA VAL A 24 5.94 -7.41 5.94
C VAL A 24 7.31 -7.96 6.34
N LYS A 25 8.01 -7.33 7.28
CA LYS A 25 9.23 -7.90 7.90
C LYS A 25 8.97 -9.27 8.49
N LYS A 26 7.78 -9.49 9.07
CA LYS A 26 7.37 -10.78 9.67
C LYS A 26 7.36 -11.94 8.67
N ILE A 27 7.21 -11.64 7.37
CA ILE A 27 7.24 -12.64 6.30
C ILE A 27 8.53 -12.58 5.47
N GLY A 28 9.58 -11.95 6.03
CA GLY A 28 10.94 -11.97 5.51
C GLY A 28 11.20 -10.98 4.37
N TYR A 29 10.52 -9.82 4.38
CA TYR A 29 10.83 -8.72 3.48
C TYR A 29 11.65 -7.65 4.20
N ASP A 30 12.76 -7.24 3.56
CA ASP A 30 13.62 -6.15 3.99
C ASP A 30 13.50 -4.97 3.03
N LYS A 31 13.49 -3.75 3.56
CA LYS A 31 13.45 -2.52 2.77
C LYS A 31 14.67 -2.41 1.86
N THR A 32 14.45 -2.00 0.62
CA THR A 32 15.52 -1.59 -0.30
C THR A 32 15.26 -0.20 -0.86
N SER A 33 16.32 0.56 -1.09
CA SER A 33 16.28 1.82 -1.84
C SER A 33 16.51 1.60 -3.35
N ILE A 34 16.95 0.41 -3.73
CA ILE A 34 17.26 0.05 -5.12
C ILE A 34 16.05 -0.67 -5.70
N TYR A 35 15.26 0.06 -6.48
CA TYR A 35 13.99 -0.46 -7.01
C TYR A 35 14.15 -1.62 -7.99
N GLU A 36 15.30 -1.73 -8.67
CA GLU A 36 15.62 -2.81 -9.61
C GLU A 36 15.83 -4.18 -8.95
N GLU A 37 16.10 -4.19 -7.64
CA GLU A 37 16.31 -5.41 -6.85
C GLU A 37 15.04 -5.87 -6.13
N ALA A 38 13.94 -5.12 -6.27
CA ALA A 38 12.73 -5.40 -5.56
C ALA A 38 12.08 -6.72 -6.01
N ASN A 39 11.77 -7.58 -5.06
CA ASN A 39 10.89 -8.73 -5.25
C ASN A 39 9.42 -8.35 -5.04
N CYS A 40 9.17 -7.26 -4.31
CA CYS A 40 7.87 -6.67 -4.08
C CYS A 40 7.97 -5.15 -4.30
N TYR A 41 7.09 -4.58 -5.09
CA TYR A 41 7.03 -3.15 -5.40
C TYR A 41 5.69 -2.59 -4.93
N VAL A 42 5.72 -1.72 -3.93
CA VAL A 42 4.51 -1.11 -3.36
C VAL A 42 4.40 0.34 -3.80
N LEU A 43 3.23 0.69 -4.30
CA LEU A 43 2.82 2.06 -4.60
C LEU A 43 1.80 2.49 -3.55
N ASN A 44 2.24 3.25 -2.54
CA ASN A 44 1.33 3.80 -1.55
C ASN A 44 0.83 5.17 -2.01
N THR A 45 -0.48 5.31 -2.14
CA THR A 45 -1.12 6.36 -2.93
C THR A 45 -2.12 7.17 -2.15
N CYS A 46 -2.26 8.46 -2.51
CA CYS A 46 -3.19 9.39 -1.92
C CYS A 46 -4.28 9.77 -2.93
N HIS A 47 -5.53 9.87 -2.48
CA HIS A 47 -6.66 10.25 -3.35
C HIS A 47 -6.96 11.75 -3.38
N ILE A 48 -6.37 12.54 -2.47
CA ILE A 48 -6.70 13.97 -2.27
C ILE A 48 -6.36 14.85 -3.49
N ARG A 49 -5.52 14.37 -4.42
CA ARG A 49 -5.09 15.14 -5.60
C ARG A 49 -5.55 14.45 -6.86
N ASP A 50 -6.27 15.16 -7.73
CA ASP A 50 -6.82 14.66 -9.00
C ASP A 50 -5.81 13.89 -9.86
N LYS A 51 -4.55 14.33 -9.84
CA LYS A 51 -3.47 13.69 -10.59
C LYS A 51 -2.82 12.49 -9.89
N ALA A 52 -3.26 12.13 -8.69
CA ALA A 52 -2.63 11.04 -7.94
C ALA A 52 -2.86 9.69 -8.62
N LYS A 53 -4.07 9.47 -9.13
CA LYS A 53 -4.45 8.28 -9.91
C LYS A 53 -3.58 8.09 -11.15
N GLU A 54 -3.42 9.15 -11.95
CA GLU A 54 -2.60 9.09 -13.17
C GLU A 54 -1.14 8.76 -12.84
N LYS A 55 -0.60 9.32 -11.76
CA LYS A 55 0.77 9.02 -11.31
C LYS A 55 0.98 7.55 -11.01
N VAL A 56 -0.03 6.86 -10.45
CA VAL A 56 0.04 5.41 -10.20
C VAL A 56 0.23 4.65 -11.50
N TYR A 57 -0.62 4.90 -12.50
CA TYR A 57 -0.52 4.22 -13.79
C TYR A 57 0.77 4.54 -14.54
N HIS A 58 1.24 5.78 -14.49
CA HIS A 58 2.54 6.17 -15.02
C HIS A 58 3.69 5.41 -14.38
N GLU A 59 3.65 5.26 -13.05
CA GLU A 59 4.69 4.53 -12.32
C GLU A 59 4.64 3.02 -12.63
N ILE A 60 3.45 2.43 -12.74
CA ILE A 60 3.31 1.03 -13.18
C ILE A 60 3.92 0.83 -14.58
N GLY A 61 3.67 1.77 -15.50
CA GLY A 61 4.30 1.76 -16.82
C GLY A 61 5.83 1.81 -16.75
N ARG A 62 6.38 2.56 -15.79
CA ARG A 62 7.82 2.60 -15.53
C ARG A 62 8.34 1.28 -14.97
N VAL A 63 7.65 0.70 -13.98
CA VAL A 63 8.00 -0.60 -13.40
C VAL A 63 8.01 -1.70 -14.48
N LYS A 64 7.01 -1.72 -15.37
CA LYS A 64 6.99 -2.63 -16.54
C LYS A 64 8.24 -2.52 -17.40
N LYS A 65 8.71 -1.31 -17.69
CA LYS A 65 9.92 -1.08 -18.49
C LYS A 65 11.17 -1.60 -17.78
N ILE A 66 11.30 -1.32 -16.49
CA ILE A 66 12.44 -1.73 -15.66
C ILE A 66 12.57 -3.25 -15.58
N PHE A 67 11.45 -3.93 -15.39
CA PHE A 67 11.41 -5.38 -15.21
C PHE A 67 11.12 -6.17 -16.51
N ARG A 68 11.22 -5.51 -17.68
CA ARG A 68 10.94 -6.15 -18.98
C ARG A 68 11.83 -7.37 -19.26
N SER A 69 13.11 -7.30 -18.84
CA SER A 69 14.11 -8.35 -19.00
C SER A 69 14.46 -9.09 -17.72
N LYS A 70 13.72 -8.80 -16.63
CA LYS A 70 13.93 -9.37 -15.30
C LYS A 70 12.66 -10.09 -14.83
N LYS A 71 12.79 -10.85 -13.75
CA LYS A 71 11.60 -11.42 -13.08
C LYS A 71 10.70 -10.29 -12.58
N LYS A 72 9.42 -10.33 -12.95
CA LYS A 72 8.41 -9.40 -12.48
C LYS A 72 8.35 -9.41 -10.95
N PRO A 73 8.44 -8.27 -10.27
CA PRO A 73 8.16 -8.19 -8.83
C PRO A 73 6.65 -8.35 -8.57
N LEU A 74 6.29 -8.69 -7.34
CA LEU A 74 4.91 -8.55 -6.87
C LEU A 74 4.57 -7.06 -6.81
N VAL A 75 3.57 -6.62 -7.57
CA VAL A 75 3.16 -5.20 -7.64
C VAL A 75 1.91 -4.99 -6.81
N ILE A 76 2.04 -4.15 -5.79
CA ILE A 76 0.98 -3.82 -4.84
C ILE A 76 0.64 -2.33 -4.97
N VAL A 77 -0.64 -2.03 -5.10
CA VAL A 77 -1.13 -0.66 -4.95
C VAL A 77 -1.86 -0.55 -3.62
N ALA A 78 -1.43 0.41 -2.81
CA ALA A 78 -1.91 0.63 -1.46
C ALA A 78 -2.41 2.08 -1.28
N GLY A 79 -3.17 2.33 -0.23
CA GLY A 79 -3.60 3.68 0.14
C GLY A 79 -4.98 4.08 -0.37
N CYS A 80 -5.28 5.38 -0.31
CA CYS A 80 -6.64 5.88 -0.56
C CYS A 80 -7.12 5.67 -2.02
N VAL A 81 -6.23 5.71 -3.01
CA VAL A 81 -6.61 5.42 -4.41
C VAL A 81 -6.97 3.94 -4.55
N ALA A 82 -6.23 3.05 -3.89
CA ALA A 82 -6.54 1.63 -3.85
C ALA A 82 -7.92 1.37 -3.24
N GLN A 83 -8.25 2.08 -2.16
CA GLN A 83 -9.55 2.02 -1.50
C GLN A 83 -10.69 2.47 -2.43
N ALA A 84 -10.48 3.55 -3.18
CA ALA A 84 -11.50 4.15 -4.02
C ALA A 84 -11.76 3.38 -5.33
N GLU A 85 -10.72 2.81 -5.95
CA GLU A 85 -10.82 2.19 -7.28
C GLU A 85 -10.91 0.66 -7.29
N ASN A 86 -10.39 0.04 -6.23
CA ASN A 86 -10.55 -1.39 -5.97
C ASN A 86 -10.40 -2.31 -7.20
N GLU A 87 -11.42 -3.10 -7.49
CA GLU A 87 -11.47 -4.05 -8.62
C GLU A 87 -11.20 -3.41 -9.98
N GLU A 88 -11.70 -2.19 -10.19
CA GLU A 88 -11.51 -1.49 -11.45
C GLU A 88 -10.04 -1.31 -11.78
N MET A 89 -9.21 -1.08 -10.76
CA MET A 89 -7.77 -0.92 -10.91
C MET A 89 -7.12 -2.23 -11.41
N LEU A 90 -7.51 -3.38 -10.88
CA LEU A 90 -7.02 -4.69 -11.34
C LEU A 90 -7.45 -5.02 -12.77
N LYS A 91 -8.70 -4.65 -13.13
CA LYS A 91 -9.24 -4.83 -14.49
C LYS A 91 -8.53 -3.94 -15.50
N ARG A 92 -8.30 -2.67 -15.12
CA ARG A 92 -7.65 -1.67 -15.98
C ARG A 92 -6.16 -1.94 -16.16
N GLU A 93 -5.48 -2.42 -15.11
CA GLU A 93 -4.03 -2.61 -15.12
C GLU A 93 -3.66 -4.03 -14.65
N PRO A 94 -3.63 -5.00 -15.58
CA PRO A 94 -3.32 -6.40 -15.25
C PRO A 94 -1.92 -6.64 -14.67
N TYR A 95 -1.03 -5.66 -14.67
CA TYR A 95 0.28 -5.78 -14.07
C TYR A 95 0.27 -5.68 -12.55
N ILE A 96 -0.82 -5.15 -11.97
CA ILE A 96 -1.04 -5.13 -10.52
C ILE A 96 -1.43 -6.53 -10.05
N ASP A 97 -0.87 -6.97 -8.94
CA ASP A 97 -1.15 -8.26 -8.33
C ASP A 97 -2.04 -8.14 -7.09
N LEU A 98 -1.92 -7.02 -6.35
CA LEU A 98 -2.68 -6.77 -5.13
C LEU A 98 -3.08 -5.30 -5.03
N VAL A 99 -4.36 -5.05 -4.72
CA VAL A 99 -4.90 -3.74 -4.35
C VAL A 99 -5.37 -3.81 -2.90
N ILE A 100 -4.89 -2.90 -2.05
CA ILE A 100 -5.18 -2.93 -0.62
C ILE A 100 -5.44 -1.52 -0.07
N GLY A 101 -6.60 -1.34 0.54
CA GLY A 101 -6.98 -0.10 1.22
C GLY A 101 -6.31 0.05 2.59
N PRO A 102 -6.27 1.30 3.15
CA PRO A 102 -5.65 1.57 4.44
C PRO A 102 -6.26 0.78 5.60
N GLN A 103 -7.53 0.45 5.51
CA GLN A 103 -8.22 -0.28 6.56
C GLN A 103 -7.80 -1.76 6.66
N SER A 104 -7.27 -2.32 5.56
CA SER A 104 -6.94 -3.73 5.45
C SER A 104 -5.44 -4.05 5.57
N TYR A 105 -4.60 -3.10 5.98
CA TYR A 105 -3.15 -3.33 6.10
C TYR A 105 -2.77 -4.47 7.06
N HIS A 106 -3.61 -4.77 8.03
CA HIS A 106 -3.41 -5.90 8.94
C HIS A 106 -3.41 -7.26 8.21
N GLU A 107 -4.07 -7.35 7.06
CA GLU A 107 -4.13 -8.56 6.24
C GLU A 107 -3.03 -8.66 5.17
N ILE A 108 -2.21 -7.63 4.99
CA ILE A 108 -1.26 -7.54 3.87
C ILE A 108 -0.36 -8.78 3.75
N ASN A 109 0.07 -9.37 4.86
CA ASN A 109 0.91 -10.57 4.87
C ASN A 109 0.20 -11.77 4.28
N ASN A 110 -1.05 -12.01 4.68
CA ASN A 110 -1.86 -13.12 4.17
C ASN A 110 -2.14 -12.96 2.67
N LYS A 111 -2.43 -11.73 2.24
CA LYS A 111 -2.69 -11.42 0.83
C LYS A 111 -1.44 -11.58 -0.03
N ILE A 112 -0.28 -11.12 0.44
CA ILE A 112 1.00 -11.33 -0.24
C ILE A 112 1.30 -12.83 -0.39
N LEU A 113 1.13 -13.61 0.66
CA LEU A 113 1.36 -15.05 0.62
C LEU A 113 0.38 -15.77 -0.34
N ASN A 114 -0.88 -15.36 -0.36
CA ASN A 114 -1.87 -15.88 -1.29
C ASN A 114 -1.51 -15.56 -2.75
N CYS A 115 -1.12 -14.33 -3.06
CA CYS A 115 -0.67 -13.94 -4.41
C CYS A 115 0.55 -14.75 -4.86
N ILE A 116 1.48 -15.05 -3.95
CA ILE A 116 2.68 -15.84 -4.27
C ILE A 116 2.33 -17.31 -4.48
N ASN A 117 1.52 -17.89 -3.61
CA ASN A 117 1.24 -19.33 -3.59
C ASN A 117 0.20 -19.74 -4.63
N LYS A 118 -0.89 -18.98 -4.75
CA LYS A 118 -2.02 -19.28 -5.64
C LYS A 118 -1.93 -18.61 -6.99
N LYS A 119 -1.03 -17.63 -7.15
CA LYS A 119 -0.94 -16.74 -8.32
C LYS A 119 -2.26 -16.02 -8.65
N GLU A 120 -3.15 -15.91 -7.68
CA GLU A 120 -4.41 -15.19 -7.80
C GLU A 120 -4.20 -13.73 -7.44
N LYS A 121 -4.79 -12.85 -8.23
CA LYS A 121 -4.88 -11.43 -7.91
C LYS A 121 -5.87 -11.25 -6.78
N SER A 122 -5.59 -10.33 -5.88
CA SER A 122 -6.43 -10.11 -4.72
C SER A 122 -6.68 -8.62 -4.52
N GLU A 123 -7.86 -8.34 -4.04
CA GLU A 123 -8.29 -7.05 -3.52
C GLU A 123 -8.81 -7.24 -2.11
N THR A 124 -8.73 -6.21 -1.29
CA THR A 124 -9.32 -6.24 0.03
C THR A 124 -9.82 -4.87 0.42
N ILE A 125 -11.12 -4.81 0.66
CA ILE A 125 -11.81 -3.67 1.26
C ILE A 125 -12.63 -4.22 2.39
N GLU A 126 -12.07 -4.31 3.57
CA GLU A 126 -12.81 -4.58 4.78
C GLU A 126 -12.82 -3.32 5.65
N PHE A 127 -14.00 -2.96 6.16
CA PHE A 127 -14.22 -1.79 7.01
C PHE A 127 -14.29 -2.18 8.49
N GLU A 128 -13.37 -3.02 8.96
CA GLU A 128 -13.27 -3.33 10.38
C GLU A 128 -12.16 -2.51 11.04
N ALA A 129 -12.45 -1.24 11.32
CA ALA A 129 -11.49 -0.30 11.90
C ALA A 129 -10.88 -0.79 13.23
N ASN A 130 -11.68 -1.43 14.08
CA ASN A 130 -11.22 -1.93 15.38
C ASN A 130 -10.16 -3.02 15.25
N VAL A 131 -10.31 -3.95 14.31
CA VAL A 131 -9.35 -5.04 14.07
C VAL A 131 -8.00 -4.49 13.62
N LYS A 132 -7.99 -3.45 12.77
CA LYS A 132 -6.77 -2.78 12.33
C LYS A 132 -5.99 -2.19 13.50
N PHE A 133 -6.64 -1.44 14.38
CA PHE A 133 -5.98 -0.79 15.50
C PHE A 133 -5.45 -1.79 16.52
N ASP A 134 -6.21 -2.82 16.85
CA ASP A 134 -5.79 -3.90 17.74
C ASP A 134 -4.58 -4.67 17.20
N TYR A 135 -4.52 -4.89 15.89
CA TYR A 135 -3.39 -5.54 15.26
C TYR A 135 -2.15 -4.64 15.24
N LEU A 136 -2.30 -3.38 14.83
CA LEU A 136 -1.18 -2.44 14.71
C LEU A 136 -0.60 -2.04 16.06
N SER A 137 -1.39 -2.01 17.13
CA SER A 137 -0.91 -1.73 18.49
C SER A 137 0.09 -2.78 19.00
N LYS A 138 -0.01 -4.02 18.51
CA LYS A 138 0.87 -5.15 18.86
C LYS A 138 2.18 -5.19 18.05
N ILE A 139 2.31 -4.36 17.02
CA ILE A 139 3.52 -4.28 16.22
C ILE A 139 4.44 -3.22 16.82
N LYS A 140 5.60 -3.65 17.30
CA LYS A 140 6.64 -2.71 17.78
C LYS A 140 7.15 -1.89 16.59
N ASN A 141 7.24 -0.58 16.77
CA ASN A 141 7.94 0.30 15.84
C ASN A 141 9.44 0.01 15.97
N GLU A 142 10.03 -0.68 15.01
CA GLU A 142 11.45 -0.96 15.00
C GLU A 142 12.28 0.19 14.39
N MET A 143 11.61 1.13 13.72
CA MET A 143 12.28 2.33 13.20
C MET A 143 12.30 3.40 14.28
N SER A 144 13.42 3.42 15.04
CA SER A 144 13.70 4.46 16.02
C SER A 144 14.30 5.68 15.33
N ASP A 145 13.48 6.44 14.63
CA ASP A 145 13.86 7.79 14.22
C ASP A 145 13.72 8.74 15.43
N VAL A 146 14.46 9.85 15.39
CA VAL A 146 14.41 10.92 16.41
C VAL A 146 12.98 11.49 16.56
N SER A 147 12.15 11.33 15.52
CA SER A 147 10.74 11.72 15.50
C SER A 147 9.90 10.66 14.80
N SER A 148 8.67 10.47 15.24
CA SER A 148 7.70 9.57 14.59
C SER A 148 6.32 10.20 14.50
N PHE A 149 5.56 9.81 13.47
CA PHE A 149 4.16 10.22 13.34
C PHE A 149 3.28 9.35 14.24
N LEU A 150 2.37 10.00 14.96
CA LEU A 150 1.31 9.35 15.74
C LEU A 150 -0.02 9.65 15.09
N THR A 151 -0.71 8.63 14.61
CA THR A 151 -2.09 8.78 14.12
C THR A 151 -3.03 8.90 15.31
N ILE A 152 -3.68 10.05 15.44
CA ILE A 152 -4.64 10.34 16.52
C ILE A 152 -6.09 10.24 16.04
N GLN A 153 -6.32 10.26 14.74
CA GLN A 153 -7.67 10.17 14.16
C GLN A 153 -7.57 9.61 12.73
N GLU A 154 -8.48 8.69 12.39
CA GLU A 154 -8.75 8.25 11.02
C GLU A 154 -10.23 8.39 10.72
N GLY A 155 -10.55 8.85 9.50
CA GLY A 155 -11.92 9.19 9.12
C GLY A 155 -12.38 10.53 9.69
N CYS A 156 -13.54 11.00 9.22
CA CYS A 156 -14.17 12.23 9.68
C CYS A 156 -15.66 12.21 9.31
N ASP A 157 -16.51 12.65 10.19
CA ASP A 157 -17.97 12.75 10.02
C ASP A 157 -18.47 14.19 9.80
N LYS A 158 -17.56 15.13 9.49
CA LYS A 158 -17.89 16.55 9.31
C LYS A 158 -18.52 16.88 7.95
N PHE A 159 -18.38 16.03 6.94
CA PHE A 159 -18.97 16.22 5.61
C PHE A 159 -18.73 17.60 4.98
N CYS A 160 -17.52 18.16 5.14
CA CYS A 160 -17.16 19.41 4.50
C CYS A 160 -17.22 19.28 2.98
N HIS A 161 -17.78 20.28 2.29
CA HIS A 161 -18.07 20.26 0.86
C HIS A 161 -16.87 19.91 -0.05
N PHE A 162 -15.65 20.29 0.36
CA PHE A 162 -14.42 20.07 -0.42
C PHE A 162 -13.65 18.80 0.01
N CYS A 163 -14.13 18.05 0.97
CA CYS A 163 -13.38 16.97 1.60
C CYS A 163 -13.91 15.60 1.21
N VAL A 164 -13.01 14.73 0.72
CA VAL A 164 -13.32 13.35 0.33
C VAL A 164 -13.32 12.37 1.51
N VAL A 165 -12.76 12.75 2.66
CA VAL A 165 -12.53 11.84 3.80
C VAL A 165 -13.80 11.20 4.35
N PRO A 166 -14.98 11.86 4.43
CA PRO A 166 -16.22 11.25 4.94
C PRO A 166 -16.89 10.28 3.96
N TYR A 167 -16.49 10.28 2.69
CA TYR A 167 -17.09 9.48 1.61
C TYR A 167 -16.19 8.25 1.25
#